data_e0eb9d46798562a68dbdb638d29809da
#
_entry.id   e0eb9d46798562a68dbdb638d29809da
#
_cell.length_a   1.000
_cell.length_b   1.000
_cell.length_c   1.000
_cell.angle_alpha   90.00
_cell.angle_beta   90.00
_cell.angle_gamma   90.00
#
_symmetry.space_group_name_H-M   'P 1'
#
loop_
_entity.id
_entity.type
_entity.pdbx_description
1 polymer ?
#
loop_
_entity_poly.entity_id
_entity_poly.type
_entity_poly.pdbx_seq_one_letter_code
_entity_poly.pdbx_strand_id
1 'polypeptide(L)'
;MAPSKTFNIAGLYCGFAIIQDPFLRKQYQQAANGIVPHINLLGLTAALAAYTHYETWHKELLAYLNGNRDFLVDYIQEHLPTLRTTISEGTFLAWLDCSASGITGNPYEFFLRQATVALNDGQRFGQGGKDFVRLNFGCSRTTLTQALMQMKAALDALN
;
A
#
# COMPACT_ATOMS: atom_id res chain seq x y z
N MET A 1 -7.57 15.28 -2.45
CA MET A 1 -6.13 14.95 -2.40
C MET A 1 -5.73 14.73 -0.94
N ALA A 2 -4.73 13.86 -0.69
CA ALA A 2 -4.26 13.60 0.66
C ALA A 2 -2.72 13.48 0.66
N PRO A 3 -1.99 14.40 1.28
CA PRO A 3 -0.53 14.35 1.37
C PRO A 3 -0.04 13.18 2.24
N SER A 4 -0.94 12.59 2.99
CA SER A 4 -0.64 11.56 3.99
C SER A 4 0.09 10.34 3.46
N LYS A 5 -0.19 9.91 2.22
CA LYS A 5 0.49 8.73 1.62
C LYS A 5 1.84 9.09 1.03
N THR A 6 1.88 10.16 0.24
CA THR A 6 3.12 10.63 -0.42
C THR A 6 4.20 11.02 0.60
N PHE A 7 3.81 11.71 1.67
CA PHE A 7 4.74 12.27 2.64
C PHE A 7 4.76 11.55 4.00
N ASN A 8 4.12 10.39 4.08
CA ASN A 8 4.06 9.57 5.32
C ASN A 8 3.57 10.33 6.56
N ILE A 9 2.58 11.22 6.37
CA ILE A 9 2.00 12.05 7.44
C ILE A 9 0.53 11.66 7.75
N ALA A 10 0.19 10.39 7.57
CA ALA A 10 -1.18 9.90 7.77
C ALA A 10 -1.72 10.17 9.19
N GLY A 11 -0.86 10.06 10.21
CA GLY A 11 -1.23 10.33 11.61
C GLY A 11 -1.64 11.77 11.90
N LEU A 12 -1.36 12.71 10.99
CA LEU A 12 -1.71 14.11 11.12
C LEU A 12 -3.06 14.48 10.47
N TYR A 13 -3.73 13.53 9.84
CA TYR A 13 -5.11 13.66 9.32
C TYR A 13 -5.34 14.91 8.46
N CYS A 14 -4.50 15.14 7.46
CA CYS A 14 -4.66 16.24 6.51
C CYS A 14 -5.11 15.73 5.14
N GLY A 15 -6.23 16.26 4.66
CA GLY A 15 -6.72 16.04 3.30
C GLY A 15 -7.42 17.30 2.80
N PHE A 16 -7.49 17.49 1.49
CA PHE A 16 -8.16 18.62 0.90
C PHE A 16 -8.82 18.25 -0.44
N ALA A 17 -9.89 19.00 -0.79
CA ALA A 17 -10.57 18.90 -2.06
C ALA A 17 -10.34 20.19 -2.86
N ILE A 18 -10.09 20.05 -4.16
CA ILE A 18 -10.06 21.16 -5.10
C ILE A 18 -11.35 21.07 -5.93
N ILE A 19 -12.26 22.02 -5.73
CA ILE A 19 -13.55 22.06 -6.39
C ILE A 19 -13.67 23.43 -7.06
N GLN A 20 -13.51 23.48 -8.38
CA GLN A 20 -13.53 24.73 -9.17
C GLN A 20 -14.93 25.31 -9.26
N ASP A 21 -15.94 24.47 -9.48
CA ASP A 21 -17.34 24.89 -9.56
C ASP A 21 -17.84 25.43 -8.21
N PRO A 22 -18.28 26.71 -8.13
CA PRO A 22 -18.71 27.30 -6.88
C PRO A 22 -19.98 26.66 -6.29
N PHE A 23 -20.89 26.17 -7.15
CA PHE A 23 -22.12 25.54 -6.73
C PHE A 23 -21.83 24.18 -6.08
N LEU A 24 -21.03 23.33 -6.73
CA LEU A 24 -20.58 22.04 -6.17
C LEU A 24 -19.78 22.25 -4.89
N ARG A 25 -18.89 23.24 -4.85
CA ARG A 25 -18.12 23.57 -3.64
C ARG A 25 -19.03 23.94 -2.47
N LYS A 26 -20.07 24.74 -2.72
CA LYS A 26 -21.06 25.10 -1.69
C LYS A 26 -21.82 23.87 -1.18
N GLN A 27 -22.28 23.00 -2.09
CA GLN A 27 -22.96 21.75 -1.71
C GLN A 27 -22.05 20.85 -0.86
N TYR A 28 -20.78 20.69 -1.27
CA TYR A 28 -19.80 19.94 -0.51
C TYR A 28 -19.59 20.51 0.90
N GLN A 29 -19.43 21.82 1.02
CA GLN A 29 -19.27 22.50 2.31
C GLN A 29 -20.50 22.31 3.20
N GLN A 30 -21.70 22.42 2.65
CA GLN A 30 -22.94 22.19 3.38
C GLN A 30 -23.08 20.75 3.88
N ALA A 31 -22.75 19.77 3.04
CA ALA A 31 -22.78 18.35 3.40
C ALA A 31 -21.70 17.97 4.43
N ALA A 32 -20.54 18.61 4.37
CA ALA A 32 -19.44 18.37 5.30
C ALA A 32 -19.65 19.04 6.68
N ASN A 33 -20.48 20.07 6.74
CA ASN A 33 -20.68 20.85 7.96
C ASN A 33 -21.25 20.01 9.10
N GLY A 34 -20.59 20.04 10.25
CA GLY A 34 -20.93 19.26 11.44
C GLY A 34 -20.59 17.76 11.39
N ILE A 35 -20.14 17.25 10.23
CA ILE A 35 -19.76 15.84 10.05
C ILE A 35 -18.23 15.70 9.95
N VAL A 36 -17.59 16.57 9.16
CA VAL A 36 -16.15 16.56 8.97
C VAL A 36 -15.49 17.48 9.98
N PRO A 37 -14.61 16.98 10.86
CA PRO A 37 -13.91 17.81 11.82
C PRO A 37 -12.98 18.81 11.13
N HIS A 38 -12.73 19.93 11.78
CA HIS A 38 -11.72 20.89 11.31
C HIS A 38 -10.33 20.24 11.30
N ILE A 39 -9.54 20.63 10.30
CA ILE A 39 -8.14 20.20 10.23
C ILE A 39 -7.37 20.72 11.45
N ASN A 40 -6.52 19.87 12.04
CA ASN A 40 -5.67 20.30 13.12
C ASN A 40 -4.46 21.12 12.59
N LEU A 41 -3.96 22.02 13.41
CA LEU A 41 -2.88 22.93 13.05
C LEU A 41 -1.60 22.18 12.61
N LEU A 42 -1.23 21.10 13.29
CA LEU A 42 -0.04 20.32 12.97
C LEU A 42 -0.18 19.64 11.59
N GLY A 43 -1.36 19.12 11.27
CA GLY A 43 -1.66 18.53 9.97
C GLY A 43 -1.54 19.55 8.83
N LEU A 44 -2.05 20.76 9.04
CA LEU A 44 -1.94 21.85 8.06
C LEU A 44 -0.48 22.31 7.88
N THR A 45 0.24 22.52 8.98
CA THR A 45 1.64 22.92 8.96
C THR A 45 2.53 21.88 8.27
N ALA A 46 2.32 20.59 8.59
CA ALA A 46 3.08 19.51 7.98
C ALA A 46 2.78 19.37 6.48
N ALA A 47 1.51 19.51 6.08
CA ALA A 47 1.15 19.48 4.66
C ALA A 47 1.77 20.65 3.90
N LEU A 48 1.76 21.85 4.45
CA LEU A 48 2.39 23.03 3.86
C LEU A 48 3.90 22.82 3.70
N ALA A 49 4.59 22.40 4.76
CA ALA A 49 6.03 22.12 4.74
C ALA A 49 6.38 21.04 3.71
N ALA A 50 5.59 19.95 3.68
CA ALA A 50 5.76 18.86 2.74
C ALA A 50 5.68 19.35 1.28
N TYR A 51 4.67 20.13 0.93
CA TYR A 51 4.51 20.67 -0.44
C TYR A 51 5.51 21.77 -0.80
N THR A 52 6.10 22.43 0.19
CA THR A 52 7.08 23.49 -0.06
C THR A 52 8.50 22.95 -0.23
N HIS A 53 8.84 21.84 0.44
CA HIS A 53 10.23 21.37 0.56
C HIS A 53 10.42 19.88 0.17
N TYR A 54 9.59 19.35 -0.74
CA TYR A 54 9.55 17.90 -0.98
C TYR A 54 10.57 17.37 -2.00
N GLU A 55 11.10 18.21 -2.89
CA GLU A 55 11.71 17.77 -4.16
C GLU A 55 12.81 16.72 -3.99
N THR A 56 13.84 17.01 -3.19
CA THR A 56 14.98 16.11 -3.00
C THR A 56 14.55 14.81 -2.30
N TRP A 57 13.89 14.92 -1.17
CA TRP A 57 13.41 13.78 -0.39
C TRP A 57 12.47 12.89 -1.19
N HIS A 58 11.52 13.48 -1.91
CA HIS A 58 10.54 12.73 -2.70
C HIS A 58 11.19 11.99 -3.86
N LYS A 59 12.17 12.59 -4.54
CA LYS A 59 12.93 11.94 -5.61
C LYS A 59 13.70 10.73 -5.09
N GLU A 60 14.35 10.85 -3.96
CA GLU A 60 15.09 9.75 -3.32
C GLU A 60 14.14 8.64 -2.86
N LEU A 61 13.00 9.00 -2.26
CA LEU A 61 11.96 8.04 -1.87
C LEU A 61 11.42 7.27 -3.06
N LEU A 62 11.09 7.94 -4.16
CA LEU A 62 10.61 7.28 -5.37
C LEU A 62 11.64 6.33 -5.96
N ALA A 63 12.92 6.71 -5.99
CA ALA A 63 13.99 5.83 -6.44
C ALA A 63 14.09 4.58 -5.56
N TYR A 64 14.01 4.74 -4.24
CA TYR A 64 14.03 3.64 -3.29
C TYR A 64 12.83 2.69 -3.46
N LEU A 65 11.61 3.24 -3.57
CA LEU A 65 10.39 2.46 -3.73
C LEU A 65 10.35 1.73 -5.08
N ASN A 66 10.82 2.37 -6.16
CA ASN A 66 10.97 1.70 -7.44
C ASN A 66 11.93 0.51 -7.33
N GLY A 67 13.07 0.68 -6.68
CA GLY A 67 13.98 -0.42 -6.42
C GLY A 67 13.35 -1.55 -5.61
N ASN A 68 12.52 -1.24 -4.61
CA ASN A 68 11.78 -2.25 -3.85
C ASN A 68 10.74 -2.98 -4.70
N ARG A 69 10.01 -2.25 -5.56
CA ARG A 69 9.05 -2.81 -6.50
C ARG A 69 9.71 -3.80 -7.44
N ASP A 70 10.78 -3.37 -8.08
CA ASP A 70 11.50 -4.18 -9.08
C ASP A 70 12.06 -5.45 -8.41
N PHE A 71 12.71 -5.30 -7.26
CA PHE A 71 13.19 -6.43 -6.47
C PHE A 71 12.07 -7.41 -6.07
N LEU A 72 10.90 -6.89 -5.67
CA LEU A 72 9.75 -7.74 -5.33
C LEU A 72 9.29 -8.56 -6.54
N VAL A 73 9.15 -7.92 -7.70
CA VAL A 73 8.71 -8.58 -8.93
C VAL A 73 9.71 -9.65 -9.35
N ASP A 74 10.99 -9.31 -9.40
CA ASP A 74 12.07 -10.25 -9.77
C ASP A 74 12.11 -11.44 -8.80
N TYR A 75 12.03 -11.18 -7.49
CA TYR A 75 12.02 -12.23 -6.47
C TYR A 75 10.83 -13.18 -6.63
N ILE A 76 9.62 -12.65 -6.90
CA ILE A 76 8.44 -13.48 -7.14
C ILE A 76 8.63 -14.35 -8.38
N GLN A 77 9.10 -13.77 -9.48
CA GLN A 77 9.31 -14.51 -10.72
C GLN A 77 10.36 -15.62 -10.57
N GLU A 78 11.44 -15.36 -9.85
CA GLU A 78 12.55 -16.30 -9.72
C GLU A 78 12.30 -17.35 -8.62
N HIS A 79 11.72 -16.97 -7.50
CA HIS A 79 11.67 -17.80 -6.30
C HIS A 79 10.28 -18.25 -5.85
N LEU A 80 9.22 -17.61 -6.37
CA LEU A 80 7.82 -17.87 -6.02
C LEU A 80 6.94 -18.04 -7.26
N PRO A 81 7.29 -18.95 -8.21
CA PRO A 81 6.66 -19.01 -9.52
C PRO A 81 5.16 -19.37 -9.49
N THR A 82 4.66 -19.85 -8.35
CA THR A 82 3.24 -20.12 -8.12
C THR A 82 2.44 -18.88 -7.71
N LEU A 83 3.11 -17.78 -7.39
CA LEU A 83 2.50 -16.46 -7.19
C LEU A 83 2.62 -15.62 -8.46
N ARG A 84 1.64 -14.78 -8.70
CA ARG A 84 1.67 -13.83 -9.82
C ARG A 84 1.47 -12.41 -9.31
N THR A 85 2.15 -11.46 -9.93
CA THR A 85 1.94 -10.03 -9.68
C THR A 85 2.19 -9.24 -10.95
N THR A 86 1.65 -8.03 -10.99
CA THR A 86 1.90 -7.06 -12.07
C THR A 86 2.83 -5.97 -11.56
N ILE A 87 3.58 -5.35 -12.45
CA ILE A 87 4.38 -4.17 -12.12
C ILE A 87 3.44 -3.00 -11.83
N SER A 88 3.42 -2.54 -10.59
CA SER A 88 2.61 -1.39 -10.19
C SER A 88 3.22 -0.09 -10.74
N GLU A 89 2.47 0.66 -11.55
CA GLU A 89 2.89 1.97 -12.05
C GLU A 89 2.78 3.08 -10.99
N GLY A 90 2.04 2.83 -9.92
CA GLY A 90 1.85 3.76 -8.80
C GLY A 90 1.66 3.03 -7.48
N THR A 91 1.71 3.76 -6.40
CA THR A 91 1.63 3.28 -5.02
C THR A 91 2.86 2.46 -4.59
N PHE A 92 2.82 1.97 -3.36
CA PHE A 92 3.82 1.05 -2.79
C PHE A 92 3.16 -0.27 -2.36
N LEU A 93 2.14 -0.68 -3.11
CA LEU A 93 1.32 -1.86 -2.84
C LEU A 93 1.40 -2.81 -4.04
N ALA A 94 1.66 -4.08 -3.79
CA ALA A 94 1.61 -5.14 -4.78
C ALA A 94 0.38 -6.01 -4.54
N TRP A 95 -0.28 -6.41 -5.61
CA TRP A 95 -1.40 -7.32 -5.61
C TRP A 95 -0.92 -8.69 -6.06
N LEU A 96 -0.94 -9.67 -5.15
CA LEU A 96 -0.40 -11.00 -5.38
C LEU A 96 -1.54 -11.99 -5.61
N ASP A 97 -1.57 -12.61 -6.76
CA ASP A 97 -2.45 -13.72 -7.10
C ASP A 97 -1.85 -15.01 -6.57
N CYS A 98 -2.56 -15.67 -5.67
CA CYS A 98 -2.17 -16.92 -5.04
C CYS A 98 -2.97 -18.12 -5.59
N SER A 99 -3.77 -17.97 -6.65
CA SER A 99 -4.66 -19.00 -7.17
C SER A 99 -3.94 -20.29 -7.59
N ALA A 100 -2.67 -20.16 -8.01
CA ALA A 100 -1.82 -21.29 -8.44
C ALA A 100 -0.85 -21.78 -7.34
N SER A 101 -0.96 -21.27 -6.10
CA SER A 101 0.03 -21.51 -5.04
C SER A 101 -0.12 -22.86 -4.32
N GLY A 102 -1.23 -23.58 -4.52
CA GLY A 102 -1.55 -24.79 -3.76
C GLY A 102 -2.09 -24.53 -2.35
N ILE A 103 -2.21 -23.27 -1.94
CA ILE A 103 -2.77 -22.92 -0.64
C ILE A 103 -4.24 -23.32 -0.59
N THR A 104 -4.62 -24.11 0.43
CA THR A 104 -6.02 -24.40 0.72
C THR A 104 -6.57 -23.39 1.71
N GLY A 105 -7.72 -22.79 1.38
CA GLY A 105 -8.37 -21.76 2.23
C GLY A 105 -7.95 -20.35 1.90
N ASN A 106 -7.85 -19.48 2.91
CA ASN A 106 -7.54 -18.06 2.72
C ASN A 106 -6.01 -17.84 2.69
N PRO A 107 -5.44 -17.29 1.60
CA PRO A 107 -4.01 -17.02 1.50
C PRO A 107 -3.48 -16.05 2.58
N TYR A 108 -4.28 -15.07 3.01
CA TYR A 108 -3.92 -14.18 4.11
C TYR A 108 -3.68 -14.95 5.42
N GLU A 109 -4.61 -15.83 5.79
CA GLU A 109 -4.50 -16.67 6.99
C GLU A 109 -3.29 -17.61 6.91
N PHE A 110 -3.06 -18.17 5.73
CA PHE A 110 -1.90 -19.01 5.48
C PHE A 110 -0.59 -18.28 5.73
N PHE A 111 -0.36 -17.13 5.08
CA PHE A 111 0.88 -16.40 5.26
C PHE A 111 1.04 -15.85 6.68
N LEU A 112 -0.05 -15.42 7.31
CA LEU A 112 -0.01 -14.96 8.69
C LEU A 112 0.46 -16.07 9.65
N ARG A 113 -0.05 -17.29 9.49
CA ARG A 113 0.22 -18.40 10.42
C ARG A 113 1.48 -19.17 10.08
N GLN A 114 1.73 -19.44 8.81
CA GLN A 114 2.85 -20.29 8.39
C GLN A 114 4.11 -19.49 8.07
N ALA A 115 3.97 -18.28 7.56
CA ALA A 115 5.11 -17.41 7.24
C ALA A 115 5.37 -16.33 8.31
N THR A 116 4.44 -16.09 9.23
CA THR A 116 4.49 -14.95 10.18
C THR A 116 4.57 -13.60 9.44
N VAL A 117 3.95 -13.53 8.26
CA VAL A 117 3.89 -12.32 7.42
C VAL A 117 2.47 -11.79 7.37
N ALA A 118 2.26 -10.60 7.93
CA ALA A 118 0.96 -9.93 7.92
C ALA A 118 0.77 -9.15 6.61
N LEU A 119 -0.08 -9.65 5.74
CA LEU A 119 -0.49 -9.04 4.49
C LEU A 119 -1.89 -8.40 4.66
N ASN A 120 -2.47 -7.87 3.60
CA ASN A 120 -3.89 -7.53 3.60
C ASN A 120 -4.68 -8.62 2.88
N ASP A 121 -5.77 -9.06 3.50
CA ASP A 121 -6.70 -10.03 2.93
C ASP A 121 -7.41 -9.45 1.70
N GLY A 122 -7.25 -10.12 0.55
CA GLY A 122 -7.84 -9.70 -0.70
C GLY A 122 -9.36 -9.69 -0.70
N GLN A 123 -10.01 -10.56 0.08
CA GLN A 123 -11.47 -10.61 0.19
C GLN A 123 -12.09 -9.28 0.64
N ARG A 124 -11.34 -8.48 1.41
CA ARG A 124 -11.78 -7.14 1.87
C ARG A 124 -11.93 -6.12 0.74
N PHE A 125 -11.43 -6.43 -0.45
CA PHE A 125 -11.47 -5.55 -1.63
C PHE A 125 -12.52 -5.95 -2.66
N GLY A 126 -13.38 -6.94 -2.34
CA GLY A 126 -14.49 -7.37 -3.18
C GLY A 126 -14.42 -8.84 -3.62
N GLN A 127 -15.42 -9.29 -4.38
CA GLN A 127 -15.60 -10.71 -4.76
C GLN A 127 -14.41 -11.29 -5.53
N GLY A 128 -13.73 -10.50 -6.34
CA GLY A 128 -12.54 -10.95 -7.11
C GLY A 128 -11.28 -11.13 -6.28
N GLY A 129 -11.28 -10.79 -4.99
CA GLY A 129 -10.10 -10.82 -4.13
C GLY A 129 -9.87 -12.10 -3.35
N LYS A 130 -10.71 -13.15 -3.55
CA LYS A 130 -10.69 -14.37 -2.72
C LYS A 130 -9.32 -15.06 -2.66
N ASP A 131 -8.63 -15.16 -3.79
CA ASP A 131 -7.36 -15.86 -3.91
C ASP A 131 -6.16 -14.89 -3.95
N PHE A 132 -6.36 -13.66 -3.47
CA PHE A 132 -5.36 -12.61 -3.51
C PHE A 132 -4.96 -12.11 -2.12
N VAL A 133 -3.74 -11.62 -2.03
CA VAL A 133 -3.26 -10.83 -0.91
C VAL A 133 -2.60 -9.54 -1.38
N ARG A 134 -2.65 -8.48 -0.56
CA ARG A 134 -1.98 -7.22 -0.85
C ARG A 134 -0.75 -7.06 0.03
N LEU A 135 0.40 -6.97 -0.59
CA LEU A 135 1.68 -6.72 0.06
C LEU A 135 2.05 -5.24 -0.01
N ASN A 136 2.49 -4.68 1.11
CA ASN A 136 3.03 -3.32 1.18
C ASN A 136 4.57 -3.39 1.11
N PHE A 137 5.17 -2.87 0.02
CA PHE A 137 6.63 -2.81 -0.15
C PHE A 137 7.24 -1.44 0.22
N GLY A 138 6.44 -0.54 0.81
CA GLY A 138 6.90 0.73 1.36
C GLY A 138 7.58 0.57 2.73
N CYS A 139 8.55 -0.33 2.81
CA CYS A 139 9.33 -0.65 4.00
C CYS A 139 10.83 -0.73 3.66
N SER A 140 11.68 -1.06 4.66
CA SER A 140 13.09 -1.26 4.38
C SER A 140 13.30 -2.50 3.47
N ARG A 141 14.35 -2.48 2.64
CA ARG A 141 14.73 -3.61 1.79
C ARG A 141 14.93 -4.88 2.62
N THR A 142 15.54 -4.77 3.79
CA THR A 142 15.76 -5.89 4.71
C THR A 142 14.44 -6.50 5.16
N THR A 143 13.46 -5.69 5.56
CA THR A 143 12.12 -6.17 5.95
C THR A 143 11.42 -6.87 4.79
N LEU A 144 11.48 -6.28 3.58
CA LEU A 144 10.88 -6.88 2.40
C LEU A 144 11.52 -8.23 2.06
N THR A 145 12.85 -8.29 2.05
CA THR A 145 13.61 -9.53 1.79
C THR A 145 13.24 -10.62 2.79
N GLN A 146 13.21 -10.29 4.08
CA GLN A 146 12.86 -11.24 5.12
C GLN A 146 11.43 -11.77 4.94
N ALA A 147 10.46 -10.91 4.65
CA ALA A 147 9.08 -11.32 4.41
C ALA A 147 8.96 -12.27 3.21
N LEU A 148 9.64 -11.97 2.11
CA LEU A 148 9.64 -12.82 0.91
C LEU A 148 10.31 -14.18 1.16
N MET A 149 11.41 -14.22 1.90
CA MET A 149 12.05 -15.48 2.30
C MET A 149 11.14 -16.34 3.18
N GLN A 150 10.44 -15.74 4.13
CA GLN A 150 9.49 -16.44 5.00
C GLN A 150 8.29 -16.97 4.19
N MET A 151 7.76 -16.18 3.25
CA MET A 151 6.69 -16.61 2.34
C MET A 151 7.14 -17.80 1.49
N LYS A 152 8.39 -17.74 0.97
CA LYS A 152 8.98 -18.85 0.21
C LYS A 152 9.05 -20.12 1.05
N ALA A 153 9.64 -20.05 2.23
CA ALA A 153 9.79 -21.21 3.11
C ALA A 153 8.43 -21.86 3.46
N ALA A 154 7.38 -21.03 3.67
CA ALA A 154 6.05 -21.53 3.94
C ALA A 154 5.41 -22.22 2.72
N LEU A 155 5.61 -21.70 1.50
CA LEU A 155 5.12 -22.33 0.27
C LEU A 155 5.90 -23.61 -0.08
N ASP A 156 7.21 -23.63 0.12
CA ASP A 156 8.04 -24.83 -0.07
C ASP A 156 7.61 -25.98 0.86
N ALA A 157 7.07 -25.66 2.04
CA ALA A 157 6.56 -26.64 3.01
C ALA A 157 5.20 -27.23 2.65
N LEU A 158 4.50 -26.72 1.63
CA LEU A 158 3.24 -27.28 1.11
C LEU A 158 3.48 -28.47 0.15
N ASN A 159 4.68 -28.55 -0.43
CA ASN A 159 5.08 -29.58 -1.39
C ASN A 159 5.90 -30.67 -0.68
#